data_09cf063062478db00da93244a2948927
#
_entry.id   09cf063062478db00da93244a2948927
#
_cell.length_a   1.000
_cell.length_b   1.000
_cell.length_c   1.000
_cell.angle_alpha   90.00
_cell.angle_beta   90.00
_cell.angle_gamma   90.00
#
_symmetry.space_group_name_H-M   'P 1'
#
loop_
_entity.id
_entity.type
_entity.pdbx_description
1 polymer ?
#
loop_
_entity_poly.entity_id
_entity_poly.type
_entity_poly.pdbx_seq_one_letter_code
_entity_poly.pdbx_strand_id
1 'polypeptide(L)'
;MCIRDSPGLDPESYYHWPESWHAMSPPLRLLWHLNYTFLGRMVIGPWFVVGLFLVTQLKEVSKGGLYHWRNWALHLVLMGSLILWLSHQGVIWWQYVVMCVWPGLSLTLMRSYAEHRPGPNNHKRCAIVEGSWFTRLLFMNVNLHQVHHEFPQLPWFMVNGHWQTHRQLILQRNGGYFYKGYWSLMRQTMLRQKDSPIYPKH
;
A
#
# COMPACT_ATOMS: atom_id res chain seq x y z
N MET A 1 10.46 2.21 18.14
CA MET A 1 9.88 1.02 17.47
C MET A 1 8.77 1.51 16.57
N CYS A 2 8.92 1.40 15.28
CA CYS A 2 7.90 1.86 14.34
C CYS A 2 6.78 0.81 14.30
N ILE A 3 5.51 1.22 14.37
CA ILE A 3 4.35 0.30 14.22
C ILE A 3 4.46 -0.50 12.92
N ARG A 4 5.07 0.09 11.89
CA ARG A 4 5.34 -0.54 10.58
C ARG A 4 6.33 -1.70 10.64
N ASP A 5 7.08 -1.86 11.72
CA ASP A 5 8.03 -2.96 11.90
C ASP A 5 7.41 -4.19 12.58
N SER A 6 6.17 -4.07 13.05
CA SER A 6 5.48 -5.14 13.77
C SER A 6 4.61 -5.97 12.84
N PRO A 7 4.85 -7.29 12.72
CA PRO A 7 3.98 -8.18 11.97
C PRO A 7 2.52 -8.06 12.44
N GLY A 8 1.58 -7.92 11.50
CA GLY A 8 0.15 -7.85 11.79
C GLY A 8 -0.37 -6.50 12.33
N LEU A 9 0.51 -5.55 12.67
CA LEU A 9 0.12 -4.18 13.04
C LEU A 9 0.37 -3.17 11.91
N ASP A 10 1.14 -3.57 10.91
CA ASP A 10 1.42 -2.74 9.74
C ASP A 10 0.20 -2.73 8.81
N PRO A 11 -0.51 -1.61 8.67
CA PRO A 11 -1.71 -1.50 7.83
C PRO A 11 -1.41 -1.65 6.34
N GLU A 12 -0.14 -1.53 5.91
CA GLU A 12 0.27 -1.64 4.51
C GLU A 12 0.70 -3.06 4.13
N SER A 13 0.91 -3.98 5.09
CA SER A 13 1.43 -5.32 4.80
C SER A 13 0.37 -6.33 4.34
N TYR A 14 -0.89 -6.13 4.62
CA TYR A 14 -2.03 -6.94 4.18
C TYR A 14 -1.93 -8.47 4.42
N TYR A 15 -1.03 -8.94 5.27
CA TYR A 15 -0.88 -10.35 5.59
C TYR A 15 -1.79 -10.77 6.74
N HIS A 16 -2.22 -12.01 6.72
CA HIS A 16 -3.16 -12.55 7.69
C HIS A 16 -2.49 -13.56 8.62
N TRP A 17 -2.89 -13.57 9.88
CA TRP A 17 -2.57 -14.65 10.78
C TRP A 17 -3.28 -15.93 10.34
N PRO A 18 -2.65 -17.12 10.51
CA PRO A 18 -3.26 -18.39 10.09
C PRO A 18 -4.68 -18.60 10.63
N GLU A 19 -4.92 -18.24 11.87
CA GLU A 19 -6.22 -18.35 12.53
C GLU A 19 -7.28 -17.49 11.84
N SER A 20 -6.94 -16.22 11.57
CA SER A 20 -7.82 -15.29 10.86
C SER A 20 -8.08 -15.74 9.43
N TRP A 21 -7.07 -16.29 8.76
CA TRP A 21 -7.18 -16.80 7.41
C TRP A 21 -8.14 -18.00 7.33
N HIS A 22 -8.00 -18.97 8.23
CA HIS A 22 -8.84 -20.16 8.26
C HIS A 22 -10.28 -19.86 8.67
N ALA A 23 -10.51 -18.80 9.44
CA ALA A 23 -11.86 -18.33 9.79
C ALA A 23 -12.60 -17.64 8.62
N MET A 24 -11.89 -17.22 7.56
CA MET A 24 -12.52 -16.57 6.41
C MET A 24 -13.33 -17.54 5.57
N SER A 25 -14.43 -17.05 4.99
CA SER A 25 -15.21 -17.81 4.01
C SER A 25 -14.42 -18.08 2.73
N PRO A 26 -14.67 -19.19 2.00
CA PRO A 26 -13.96 -19.48 0.75
C PRO A 26 -13.99 -18.37 -0.30
N PRO A 27 -15.13 -17.68 -0.56
CA PRO A 27 -15.14 -16.55 -1.49
C PRO A 27 -14.21 -15.41 -1.08
N LEU A 28 -14.19 -15.09 0.22
CA LEU A 28 -13.31 -14.02 0.72
C LEU A 28 -11.83 -14.41 0.59
N ARG A 29 -11.48 -15.66 0.88
CA ARG A 29 -10.11 -16.17 0.62
C ARG A 29 -9.73 -16.08 -0.84
N LEU A 30 -10.64 -16.41 -1.77
CA LEU A 30 -10.39 -16.26 -3.21
C LEU A 30 -10.12 -14.79 -3.59
N LEU A 31 -10.92 -13.85 -3.10
CA LEU A 31 -10.72 -12.42 -3.34
C LEU A 31 -9.35 -11.95 -2.80
N TRP A 32 -8.95 -12.42 -1.61
CA TRP A 32 -7.62 -12.16 -1.09
C TRP A 32 -6.52 -12.78 -1.95
N HIS A 33 -6.66 -14.03 -2.39
CA HIS A 33 -5.70 -14.66 -3.30
C HIS A 33 -5.50 -13.82 -4.58
N LEU A 34 -6.60 -13.36 -5.18
CA LEU A 34 -6.52 -12.45 -6.33
C LEU A 34 -5.82 -11.14 -5.99
N ASN A 35 -6.14 -10.54 -4.84
CA ASN A 35 -5.52 -9.29 -4.36
C ASN A 35 -3.99 -9.41 -4.12
N TYR A 36 -3.45 -10.62 -3.96
CA TYR A 36 -2.01 -10.88 -3.87
C TYR A 36 -1.31 -11.01 -5.23
N THR A 37 -2.04 -10.97 -6.34
CA THR A 37 -1.48 -10.78 -7.68
C THR A 37 -1.35 -9.29 -7.99
N PHE A 38 -0.46 -8.93 -8.92
CA PHE A 38 -0.32 -7.52 -9.31
C PHE A 38 -1.62 -6.97 -9.89
N LEU A 39 -2.22 -7.66 -10.87
CA LEU A 39 -3.48 -7.25 -11.49
C LEU A 39 -4.62 -7.15 -10.47
N GLY A 40 -4.76 -8.15 -9.62
CA GLY A 40 -5.78 -8.13 -8.57
C GLY A 40 -5.59 -6.98 -7.59
N ARG A 41 -4.34 -6.67 -7.21
CA ARG A 41 -4.03 -5.52 -6.36
C ARG A 41 -4.45 -4.20 -7.00
N MET A 42 -4.27 -4.04 -8.31
CA MET A 42 -4.64 -2.81 -9.02
C MET A 42 -6.16 -2.68 -9.21
N VAL A 43 -6.87 -3.82 -9.39
CA VAL A 43 -8.31 -3.83 -9.71
C VAL A 43 -9.17 -4.00 -8.46
N ILE A 44 -8.85 -4.97 -7.61
CA ILE A 44 -9.62 -5.32 -6.41
C ILE A 44 -9.14 -4.53 -5.19
N GLY A 45 -7.83 -4.27 -5.12
CA GLY A 45 -7.19 -3.61 -3.99
C GLY A 45 -7.84 -2.29 -3.57
N PRO A 46 -8.19 -1.37 -4.47
CA PRO A 46 -8.87 -0.12 -4.11
C PRO A 46 -10.17 -0.35 -3.33
N TRP A 47 -10.97 -1.36 -3.68
CA TRP A 47 -12.18 -1.71 -2.95
C TRP A 47 -11.89 -2.20 -1.53
N PHE A 48 -10.86 -3.03 -1.36
CA PHE A 48 -10.44 -3.48 -0.03
C PHE A 48 -9.97 -2.31 0.83
N VAL A 49 -9.14 -1.42 0.29
CA VAL A 49 -8.62 -0.28 1.04
C VAL A 49 -9.76 0.64 1.48
N VAL A 50 -10.64 1.02 0.55
CA VAL A 50 -11.78 1.89 0.85
C VAL A 50 -12.74 1.19 1.82
N GLY A 51 -13.06 -0.09 1.58
CA GLY A 51 -13.97 -0.85 2.44
C GLY A 51 -13.43 -0.99 3.88
N LEU A 52 -12.17 -1.39 4.04
CA LEU A 52 -11.53 -1.50 5.36
C LEU A 52 -11.42 -0.14 6.07
N PHE A 53 -11.08 0.90 5.32
CA PHE A 53 -11.06 2.26 5.84
C PHE A 53 -12.44 2.67 6.36
N LEU A 54 -13.50 2.51 5.56
CA LEU A 54 -14.85 2.87 5.95
C LEU A 54 -15.32 2.08 7.17
N VAL A 55 -15.07 0.77 7.23
CA VAL A 55 -15.40 -0.05 8.41
C VAL A 55 -14.69 0.46 9.66
N THR A 56 -13.41 0.80 9.54
CA THR A 56 -12.64 1.36 10.65
C THR A 56 -13.20 2.71 11.09
N GLN A 57 -13.48 3.60 10.13
CA GLN A 57 -14.04 4.91 10.43
C GLN A 57 -15.43 4.82 11.07
N LEU A 58 -16.29 3.94 10.59
CA LEU A 58 -17.61 3.72 11.20
C LEU A 58 -17.49 3.25 12.65
N LYS A 59 -16.54 2.36 12.94
CA LYS A 59 -16.26 1.93 14.33
C LYS A 59 -15.78 3.10 15.21
N GLU A 60 -14.90 3.96 14.70
CA GLU A 60 -14.42 5.11 15.45
C GLU A 60 -15.51 6.16 15.68
N VAL A 61 -16.31 6.44 14.65
CA VAL A 61 -17.47 7.35 14.76
C VAL A 61 -18.52 6.82 15.75
N SER A 62 -18.77 5.50 15.76
CA SER A 62 -19.74 4.87 16.66
C SER A 62 -19.32 4.91 18.14
N LYS A 63 -18.03 5.01 18.43
CA LYS A 63 -17.54 5.22 19.82
C LYS A 63 -17.85 6.60 20.38
N GLY A 64 -18.29 7.54 19.55
CA GLY A 64 -18.74 8.86 19.92
C GLY A 64 -17.59 9.81 20.26
N GLY A 65 -17.23 10.69 19.35
CA GLY A 65 -16.27 11.77 19.60
C GLY A 65 -16.57 12.93 18.66
N LEU A 66 -16.75 14.13 19.20
CA LEU A 66 -17.01 15.34 18.42
C LEU A 66 -15.97 15.55 17.31
N TYR A 67 -14.72 15.16 17.56
CA TYR A 67 -13.62 15.23 16.60
C TYR A 67 -13.91 14.40 15.33
N HIS A 68 -14.35 13.16 15.46
CA HIS A 68 -14.65 12.28 14.31
C HIS A 68 -15.85 12.80 13.52
N TRP A 69 -16.92 13.19 14.19
CA TRP A 69 -18.12 13.76 13.55
C TRP A 69 -17.81 15.04 12.79
N ARG A 70 -17.03 15.94 13.37
CA ARG A 70 -16.63 17.20 12.73
C ARG A 70 -15.81 16.95 11.47
N ASN A 71 -14.83 16.03 11.54
CA ASN A 71 -13.98 15.71 10.40
C ASN A 71 -14.79 15.07 9.26
N TRP A 72 -15.72 14.18 9.58
CA TRP A 72 -16.61 13.59 8.59
C TRP A 72 -17.57 14.63 7.99
N ALA A 73 -18.16 15.51 8.78
CA ALA A 73 -19.00 16.58 8.29
C ALA A 73 -18.24 17.49 7.31
N LEU A 74 -17.03 17.92 7.69
CA LEU A 74 -16.17 18.72 6.82
C LEU A 74 -15.82 17.98 5.52
N HIS A 75 -15.44 16.69 5.62
CA HIS A 75 -15.14 15.88 4.46
C HIS A 75 -16.34 15.77 3.51
N LEU A 76 -17.54 15.51 4.03
CA LEU A 76 -18.76 15.40 3.21
C LEU A 76 -19.13 16.74 2.54
N VAL A 77 -18.96 17.86 3.24
CA VAL A 77 -19.17 19.21 2.64
C VAL A 77 -18.18 19.45 1.51
N LEU A 78 -16.90 19.18 1.72
CA LEU A 78 -15.86 19.38 0.69
C LEU A 78 -16.06 18.44 -0.51
N MET A 79 -16.39 17.18 -0.28
CA MET A 79 -16.72 16.22 -1.33
C MET A 79 -17.96 16.61 -2.11
N GLY A 80 -19.02 17.04 -1.43
CA GLY A 80 -20.23 17.56 -2.06
C GLY A 80 -19.94 18.78 -2.94
N SER A 81 -19.16 19.72 -2.43
CA SER A 81 -18.72 20.90 -3.19
C SER A 81 -17.93 20.53 -4.44
N LEU A 82 -17.00 19.56 -4.31
CA LEU A 82 -16.23 19.07 -5.45
C LEU A 82 -17.13 18.41 -6.51
N ILE A 83 -18.05 17.56 -6.08
CA ILE A 83 -18.98 16.88 -7.00
C ILE A 83 -19.88 17.90 -7.72
N LEU A 84 -20.39 18.89 -7.02
CA LEU A 84 -21.17 19.97 -7.60
C LEU A 84 -20.36 20.76 -8.65
N TRP A 85 -19.14 21.14 -8.31
CA TRP A 85 -18.24 21.84 -9.22
C TRP A 85 -17.93 21.00 -10.48
N LEU A 86 -17.62 19.71 -10.31
CA LEU A 86 -17.38 18.79 -11.42
C LEU A 86 -18.63 18.67 -12.31
N SER A 87 -19.82 18.57 -11.71
CA SER A 87 -21.08 18.51 -12.46
C SER A 87 -21.30 19.76 -13.29
N HIS A 88 -20.95 20.95 -12.79
CA HIS A 88 -20.96 22.19 -13.55
C HIS A 88 -20.01 22.19 -14.74
N GLN A 89 -18.91 21.44 -14.67
CA GLN A 89 -17.97 21.24 -15.77
C GLN A 89 -18.40 20.09 -16.71
N GLY A 90 -19.57 19.51 -16.53
CA GLY A 90 -20.06 18.39 -17.33
C GLY A 90 -19.44 17.02 -16.99
N VAL A 91 -18.70 16.93 -15.88
CA VAL A 91 -18.10 15.69 -15.40
C VAL A 91 -19.04 15.00 -14.40
N ILE A 92 -19.47 13.77 -14.71
CA ILE A 92 -20.31 12.97 -13.83
C ILE A 92 -19.44 12.34 -12.75
N TRP A 93 -19.96 12.24 -11.51
CA TRP A 93 -19.20 11.76 -10.34
C TRP A 93 -18.49 10.42 -10.57
N TRP A 94 -19.11 9.46 -11.28
CA TRP A 94 -18.47 8.15 -11.53
C TRP A 94 -17.28 8.25 -12.51
N GLN A 95 -17.29 9.22 -13.45
CA GLN A 95 -16.14 9.48 -14.33
C GLN A 95 -14.94 9.94 -13.50
N TYR A 96 -15.18 10.82 -12.53
CA TYR A 96 -14.14 11.22 -11.58
C TYR A 96 -13.60 10.04 -10.77
N VAL A 97 -14.49 9.17 -10.29
CA VAL A 97 -14.07 7.96 -9.55
C VAL A 97 -13.19 7.06 -10.43
N VAL A 98 -13.61 6.77 -11.65
CA VAL A 98 -12.90 5.84 -12.55
C VAL A 98 -11.61 6.44 -13.11
N MET A 99 -11.61 7.75 -13.42
CA MET A 99 -10.46 8.38 -14.11
C MET A 99 -9.43 8.99 -13.13
N CYS A 100 -9.83 9.29 -11.91
CA CYS A 100 -8.94 9.94 -10.93
C CYS A 100 -8.77 9.11 -9.65
N VAL A 101 -9.85 8.78 -8.95
CA VAL A 101 -9.77 8.13 -7.63
C VAL A 101 -9.19 6.72 -7.76
N TRP A 102 -9.75 5.93 -8.67
CA TRP A 102 -9.30 4.55 -8.88
C TRP A 102 -7.83 4.44 -9.31
N PRO A 103 -7.37 5.13 -10.36
CA PRO A 103 -5.96 5.10 -10.74
C PRO A 103 -5.04 5.63 -9.65
N GLY A 104 -5.45 6.68 -8.93
CA GLY A 104 -4.69 7.22 -7.81
C GLY A 104 -4.48 6.18 -6.68
N LEU A 105 -5.54 5.49 -6.27
CA LEU A 105 -5.47 4.40 -5.30
C LEU A 105 -4.63 3.23 -5.83
N SER A 106 -4.81 2.85 -7.10
CA SER A 106 -4.03 1.77 -7.73
C SER A 106 -2.54 2.09 -7.76
N LEU A 107 -2.14 3.33 -8.05
CA LEU A 107 -0.73 3.76 -8.00
C LEU A 107 -0.16 3.65 -6.58
N THR A 108 -0.90 4.08 -5.57
CA THR A 108 -0.51 3.94 -4.17
C THR A 108 -0.35 2.47 -3.79
N LEU A 109 -1.29 1.62 -4.22
CA LEU A 109 -1.27 0.18 -3.97
C LEU A 109 -0.16 -0.54 -4.73
N MET A 110 0.23 -0.07 -5.92
CA MET A 110 1.39 -0.58 -6.64
C MET A 110 2.68 -0.41 -5.83
N ARG A 111 2.82 0.72 -5.16
CA ARG A 111 3.94 0.99 -4.28
C ARG A 111 3.93 0.02 -3.08
N SER A 112 2.85 0.02 -2.30
CA SER A 112 2.74 -0.81 -1.09
C SER A 112 2.79 -2.32 -1.39
N TYR A 113 2.34 -2.75 -2.56
CA TYR A 113 2.43 -4.13 -3.01
C TYR A 113 3.89 -4.63 -3.11
N ALA A 114 4.79 -3.75 -3.56
CA ALA A 114 6.20 -4.08 -3.68
C ALA A 114 6.94 -4.09 -2.33
N GLU A 115 6.56 -3.21 -1.41
CA GLU A 115 7.37 -2.77 -0.29
C GLU A 115 7.60 -3.84 0.78
N HIS A 116 6.59 -4.65 1.09
CA HIS A 116 6.64 -5.58 2.21
C HIS A 116 6.46 -7.04 1.81
N ARG A 117 7.13 -7.93 2.54
CA ARG A 117 6.88 -9.37 2.55
C ARG A 117 6.97 -9.92 3.97
N PRO A 118 6.37 -11.08 4.26
CA PRO A 118 6.65 -11.79 5.51
C PRO A 118 8.13 -12.15 5.58
N GLY A 119 8.75 -11.96 6.73
CA GLY A 119 10.16 -12.28 6.89
C GLY A 119 10.55 -12.46 8.36
N PRO A 120 11.67 -13.17 8.64
CA PRO A 120 12.08 -13.53 10.00
C PRO A 120 12.54 -12.34 10.83
N ASN A 121 12.94 -11.25 10.20
CA ASN A 121 13.32 -10.02 10.87
C ASN A 121 12.93 -8.79 10.02
N ASN A 122 12.92 -7.62 10.66
CA ASN A 122 12.50 -6.39 10.02
C ASN A 122 13.33 -6.01 8.79
N HIS A 123 14.64 -6.25 8.81
CA HIS A 123 15.52 -5.93 7.69
C HIS A 123 15.21 -6.74 6.43
N LYS A 124 14.74 -7.98 6.55
CA LYS A 124 14.43 -8.85 5.41
C LYS A 124 13.00 -8.69 4.88
N ARG A 125 12.20 -7.79 5.47
CA ARG A 125 10.80 -7.58 5.11
C ARG A 125 10.60 -6.48 4.08
N CYS A 126 11.53 -5.54 3.97
CA CYS A 126 11.39 -4.35 3.13
C CYS A 126 12.15 -4.49 1.81
N ALA A 127 11.48 -4.13 0.73
CA ALA A 127 12.04 -4.19 -0.63
C ALA A 127 12.87 -2.96 -0.98
N ILE A 128 13.71 -3.15 -1.99
CA ILE A 128 14.23 -2.07 -2.82
C ILE A 128 13.64 -2.23 -4.22
N VAL A 129 12.96 -1.22 -4.72
CA VAL A 129 12.51 -1.16 -6.11
C VAL A 129 13.27 -0.02 -6.79
N GLU A 130 14.25 -0.35 -7.66
CA GLU A 130 14.88 0.68 -8.48
C GLU A 130 13.88 1.21 -9.50
N GLY A 131 13.66 2.50 -9.50
CA GLY A 131 12.71 3.16 -10.38
C GLY A 131 13.38 4.14 -11.34
N SER A 132 12.67 4.47 -12.42
CA SER A 132 13.02 5.62 -13.26
C SER A 132 12.97 6.92 -12.45
N TRP A 133 13.53 8.01 -12.98
CA TRP A 133 13.40 9.33 -12.36
C TRP A 133 11.94 9.70 -12.08
N PHE A 134 11.03 9.32 -12.98
CA PHE A 134 9.59 9.57 -12.84
C PHE A 134 8.99 8.83 -11.66
N THR A 135 9.24 7.53 -11.50
CA THR A 135 8.73 6.75 -10.36
C THR A 135 9.36 7.19 -9.04
N ARG A 136 10.62 7.61 -9.05
CA ARG A 136 11.29 8.18 -7.87
C ARG A 136 10.66 9.49 -7.44
N LEU A 137 10.30 10.36 -8.38
CA LEU A 137 9.58 11.60 -8.10
C LEU A 137 8.15 11.31 -7.59
N LEU A 138 7.41 10.45 -8.30
CA LEU A 138 6.03 10.07 -7.98
C LEU A 138 5.91 9.51 -6.56
N PHE A 139 6.86 8.70 -6.15
CA PHE A 139 6.86 8.06 -4.83
C PHE A 139 7.84 8.70 -3.84
N MET A 140 8.40 9.86 -4.14
CA MET A 140 9.37 10.56 -3.27
C MET A 140 10.49 9.65 -2.75
N ASN A 141 11.05 8.80 -3.64
CA ASN A 141 12.06 7.78 -3.33
C ASN A 141 11.65 6.73 -2.26
N VAL A 142 10.40 6.68 -1.80
CA VAL A 142 9.92 5.67 -0.85
C VAL A 142 9.93 4.25 -1.45
N ASN A 143 10.01 4.14 -2.79
CA ASN A 143 10.26 2.88 -3.48
C ASN A 143 11.60 2.22 -3.09
N LEU A 144 12.55 2.95 -2.54
CA LEU A 144 13.75 2.45 -1.87
C LEU A 144 13.43 2.16 -0.39
N HIS A 145 12.46 1.28 -0.16
CA HIS A 145 11.72 1.17 1.09
C HIS A 145 12.59 0.71 2.27
N GLN A 146 13.56 -0.16 2.03
CA GLN A 146 14.54 -0.56 3.05
C GLN A 146 15.33 0.65 3.57
N VAL A 147 15.74 1.57 2.67
CA VAL A 147 16.46 2.79 3.09
C VAL A 147 15.56 3.68 3.95
N HIS A 148 14.29 3.83 3.54
CA HIS A 148 13.33 4.61 4.30
C HIS A 148 13.10 4.04 5.71
N HIS A 149 13.08 2.72 5.89
CA HIS A 149 12.93 2.07 7.20
C HIS A 149 14.20 2.18 8.06
N GLU A 150 15.38 2.04 7.46
CA GLU A 150 16.65 2.17 8.21
C GLU A 150 16.95 3.63 8.60
N PHE A 151 16.57 4.57 7.76
CA PHE A 151 16.88 6.01 7.92
C PHE A 151 15.62 6.88 7.76
N PRO A 152 14.62 6.78 8.66
CA PRO A 152 13.35 7.48 8.53
C PRO A 152 13.48 9.02 8.60
N GLN A 153 14.58 9.53 9.14
CA GLN A 153 14.87 10.97 9.21
C GLN A 153 15.53 11.51 7.94
N LEU A 154 15.92 10.62 7.00
CA LEU A 154 16.58 11.05 5.78
C LEU A 154 15.58 11.73 4.84
N PRO A 155 15.83 12.99 4.40
CA PRO A 155 14.95 13.64 3.44
C PRO A 155 14.81 12.85 2.15
N TRP A 156 13.61 12.83 1.57
CA TRP A 156 13.29 12.01 0.41
C TRP A 156 14.25 12.20 -0.79
N PHE A 157 14.74 13.44 -1.00
CA PHE A 157 15.66 13.75 -2.09
C PHE A 157 17.09 13.22 -1.86
N MET A 158 17.46 12.88 -0.62
CA MET A 158 18.75 12.28 -0.26
C MET A 158 18.72 10.74 -0.28
N VAL A 159 17.55 10.12 -0.20
CA VAL A 159 17.38 8.66 -0.13
C VAL A 159 18.07 7.95 -1.29
N ASN A 160 17.94 8.48 -2.52
CA ASN A 160 18.57 7.87 -3.67
C ASN A 160 20.11 7.96 -3.64
N GLY A 161 20.67 9.08 -3.19
CA GLY A 161 22.12 9.23 -3.02
C GLY A 161 22.66 8.23 -2.00
N HIS A 162 21.99 8.11 -0.86
CA HIS A 162 22.33 7.11 0.17
C HIS A 162 22.28 5.68 -0.37
N TRP A 163 21.23 5.33 -1.13
CA TRP A 163 21.11 4.04 -1.80
C TRP A 163 22.29 3.75 -2.72
N GLN A 164 22.66 4.68 -3.59
CA GLN A 164 23.78 4.47 -4.54
C GLN A 164 25.10 4.24 -3.82
N THR A 165 25.37 4.95 -2.74
CA THR A 165 26.59 4.82 -1.95
C THR A 165 26.67 3.50 -1.17
N HIS A 166 25.54 3.00 -0.63
CA HIS A 166 25.52 1.85 0.27
C HIS A 166 24.81 0.63 -0.31
N ARG A 167 24.65 0.57 -1.63
CA ARG A 167 23.82 -0.42 -2.34
C ARG A 167 24.11 -1.87 -1.93
N GLN A 168 25.36 -2.27 -1.91
CA GLN A 168 25.74 -3.65 -1.58
C GLN A 168 25.42 -4.02 -0.14
N LEU A 169 25.70 -3.12 0.80
CA LEU A 169 25.41 -3.32 2.22
C LEU A 169 23.90 -3.47 2.48
N ILE A 170 23.10 -2.60 1.87
CA ILE A 170 21.64 -2.62 2.02
C ILE A 170 21.07 -3.90 1.43
N LEU A 171 21.52 -4.35 0.25
CA LEU A 171 21.09 -5.61 -0.37
C LEU A 171 21.48 -6.83 0.47
N GLN A 172 22.64 -6.81 1.07
CA GLN A 172 23.06 -7.88 1.98
C GLN A 172 22.16 -7.94 3.20
N ARG A 173 21.84 -6.80 3.81
CA ARG A 173 20.99 -6.71 5.00
C ARG A 173 19.56 -7.15 4.73
N ASN A 174 18.96 -6.73 3.60
CA ASN A 174 17.59 -7.10 3.27
C ASN A 174 17.43 -8.48 2.62
N GLY A 175 18.54 -9.24 2.50
CA GLY A 175 18.53 -10.59 1.93
C GLY A 175 18.27 -10.61 0.42
N GLY A 176 18.69 -9.57 -0.29
CA GLY A 176 18.52 -9.46 -1.75
C GLY A 176 17.08 -9.20 -2.20
N TYR A 177 16.21 -8.69 -1.31
CA TYR A 177 14.82 -8.36 -1.68
C TYR A 177 14.79 -7.11 -2.56
N PHE A 178 14.94 -7.33 -3.85
CA PHE A 178 15.21 -6.31 -4.85
C PHE A 178 14.43 -6.54 -6.14
N TYR A 179 13.88 -5.46 -6.68
CA TYR A 179 13.29 -5.41 -8.02
C TYR A 179 13.99 -4.34 -8.86
N LYS A 180 14.33 -4.68 -10.09
CA LYS A 180 14.95 -3.75 -11.06
C LYS A 180 14.00 -2.64 -11.53
N GLY A 181 12.77 -2.65 -11.05
CA GLY A 181 11.72 -1.68 -11.33
C GLY A 181 10.34 -2.29 -11.24
N TYR A 182 9.31 -1.46 -11.25
CA TYR A 182 7.93 -1.91 -11.20
C TYR A 182 7.52 -2.79 -12.38
N TRP A 183 8.11 -2.59 -13.55
CA TRP A 183 7.89 -3.46 -14.71
C TRP A 183 8.37 -4.89 -14.46
N SER A 184 9.53 -5.03 -13.82
CA SER A 184 10.05 -6.34 -13.44
C SER A 184 9.13 -7.05 -12.43
N LEU A 185 8.66 -6.32 -11.42
CA LEU A 185 7.69 -6.82 -10.44
C LEU A 185 6.39 -7.25 -11.14
N MET A 186 5.83 -6.38 -11.97
CA MET A 186 4.59 -6.65 -12.71
C MET A 186 4.70 -7.93 -13.55
N ARG A 187 5.76 -8.09 -14.33
CA ARG A 187 5.96 -9.29 -15.15
C ARG A 187 6.02 -10.59 -14.34
N GLN A 188 6.62 -10.53 -13.16
CA GLN A 188 6.76 -11.71 -12.29
C GLN A 188 5.45 -12.07 -11.59
N THR A 189 4.62 -11.08 -11.28
CA THR A 189 3.47 -11.26 -10.38
C THR A 189 2.13 -10.86 -11.00
N MET A 190 2.05 -10.63 -12.32
CA MET A 190 0.83 -10.17 -13.00
C MET A 190 -0.41 -10.97 -12.57
N LEU A 191 -0.34 -12.29 -12.72
CA LEU A 191 -1.40 -13.25 -12.36
C LEU A 191 -0.94 -14.27 -11.31
N ARG A 192 0.29 -14.13 -10.81
CA ARG A 192 0.84 -14.97 -9.74
C ARG A 192 0.91 -14.19 -8.45
N GLN A 193 0.66 -14.85 -7.35
CA GLN A 193 0.85 -14.24 -6.03
C GLN A 193 2.33 -13.89 -5.82
N LYS A 194 2.57 -12.70 -5.30
CA LYS A 194 3.92 -12.26 -4.92
C LYS A 194 4.45 -13.10 -3.75
N ASP A 195 3.61 -13.31 -2.76
CA ASP A 195 3.92 -14.02 -1.52
C ASP A 195 2.69 -14.79 -1.04
N SER A 196 2.85 -15.66 -0.05
CA SER A 196 1.72 -16.26 0.67
C SER A 196 0.93 -15.17 1.42
N PRO A 197 -0.40 -15.16 1.37
CA PRO A 197 -1.21 -14.22 2.15
C PRO A 197 -1.14 -14.47 3.67
N ILE A 198 -0.52 -15.57 4.10
CA ILE A 198 -0.48 -16.01 5.48
C ILE A 198 0.92 -15.76 6.05
N TYR A 199 0.99 -15.19 7.27
CA TYR A 199 2.25 -15.11 8.00
C TYR A 199 2.80 -16.52 8.26
N PRO A 200 4.10 -16.76 7.99
CA PRO A 200 4.72 -18.01 8.38
C PRO A 200 4.68 -18.15 9.92
N LYS A 201 4.29 -19.31 10.40
CA LYS A 201 4.49 -19.65 11.82
C LYS A 201 6.00 -19.78 12.04
N HIS A 202 6.54 -19.03 12.96
CA HIS A 202 7.89 -19.18 13.49
C HIS A 202 7.89 -20.12 14.69
#